data_ed024df55450e1cde4519f4d6a8284c1
#
_entry.id   ed024df55450e1cde4519f4d6a8284c1
#
_cell.length_a   1.000
_cell.length_b   1.000
_cell.length_c   1.000
_cell.angle_alpha   90.00
_cell.angle_beta   90.00
_cell.angle_gamma   90.00
#
_symmetry.space_group_name_H-M   'P 1'
#
loop_
_entity.id
_entity.type
_entity.pdbx_description
1 polymer ?
#
loop_
_entity_poly.entity_id
_entity_poly.type
_entity_poly.pdbx_seq_one_letter_code
_entity_poly.pdbx_strand_id
1 'polypeptide(L)'
;MQVIHKKSIKLKEPVRLRERKLNDGNISLYLDIYYKGVRKYEFLKLYLLPETTPIIKMQNEETRKIAEQIKSERVLALQSHGIEKWNTIKRASMPLSHWLMEYEGMTLGVKKSTLNGRRKMRTKVCSFLEESNRMAIALDEVGRDFCRDLIKWLMETPDQRYSNTKDNASRVSVNTVHDYLAIFSSAMNKAVKEGLIPANPVKSLDAKERPQPKEGSKEYLTIEEIRKLADTPCGSPVVKTAFMFACFTGLRISDIRKLTDKNTLLSPDGKTRFIYTETLPPSGIT
;
A
#
# COMPACT_ATOMS: atom_id res chain seq x y z
N MET A 1 54.21 -18.46 41.18
CA MET A 1 52.81 -18.13 41.01
C MET A 1 52.76 -16.78 40.29
N GLN A 2 52.59 -16.79 38.96
CA GLN A 2 52.46 -15.55 38.17
C GLN A 2 51.01 -15.13 38.17
N VAL A 3 50.73 -13.95 38.69
CA VAL A 3 49.42 -13.32 38.69
C VAL A 3 49.19 -12.71 37.31
N ILE A 4 48.35 -13.37 36.50
CA ILE A 4 47.92 -12.86 35.19
C ILE A 4 46.91 -11.73 35.43
N HIS A 5 47.33 -10.49 35.25
CA HIS A 5 46.43 -9.32 35.22
C HIS A 5 45.56 -9.41 33.97
N LYS A 6 44.32 -9.90 34.12
CA LYS A 6 43.29 -9.78 33.10
C LYS A 6 42.96 -8.30 32.90
N LYS A 7 43.45 -7.68 31.81
CA LYS A 7 42.95 -6.38 31.35
C LYS A 7 41.44 -6.49 31.12
N SER A 8 40.64 -5.77 31.90
CA SER A 8 39.21 -5.67 31.69
C SER A 8 38.97 -5.01 30.32
N ILE A 9 38.46 -5.77 29.39
CA ILE A 9 38.03 -5.26 28.08
C ILE A 9 36.79 -4.41 28.37
N LYS A 10 36.95 -3.08 28.41
CA LYS A 10 35.80 -2.15 28.41
C LYS A 10 35.07 -2.33 27.09
N LEU A 11 33.96 -3.06 27.11
CA LEU A 11 33.04 -3.12 25.98
C LEU A 11 32.61 -1.69 25.66
N LYS A 12 32.99 -1.19 24.47
CA LYS A 12 32.56 0.14 24.01
C LYS A 12 31.06 0.07 23.77
N GLU A 13 30.29 0.94 24.44
CA GLU A 13 28.86 1.08 24.18
C GLU A 13 28.59 1.30 22.68
N PRO A 14 27.74 0.49 22.05
CA PRO A 14 27.49 0.58 20.63
C PRO A 14 26.67 1.83 20.25
N VAL A 15 25.95 2.43 21.20
CA VAL A 15 25.12 3.63 21.00
C VAL A 15 25.53 4.68 22.03
N ARG A 16 25.87 5.87 21.58
CA ARG A 16 26.25 6.99 22.44
C ARG A 16 25.37 8.18 22.15
N LEU A 17 24.80 8.77 23.20
CA LEU A 17 24.15 10.07 23.11
C LEU A 17 25.19 11.16 22.95
N ARG A 18 25.03 12.02 21.97
CA ARG A 18 25.93 13.13 21.64
C ARG A 18 25.15 14.43 21.50
N GLU A 19 25.88 15.53 21.73
CA GLU A 19 25.37 16.89 21.67
C GLU A 19 26.04 17.65 20.52
N ARG A 20 25.28 18.45 19.78
CA ARG A 20 25.79 19.35 18.75
C ARG A 20 25.22 20.75 18.99
N LYS A 21 26.09 21.72 19.19
CA LYS A 21 25.71 23.13 19.27
C LYS A 21 25.20 23.61 17.92
N LEU A 22 24.13 24.37 17.94
CA LEU A 22 23.52 25.04 16.79
C LEU A 22 23.87 26.55 16.83
N ASN A 23 23.71 27.22 15.70
CA ASN A 23 24.04 28.66 15.57
C ASN A 23 23.09 29.58 16.37
N ASP A 24 21.90 29.07 16.72
CA ASP A 24 20.88 29.76 17.53
C ASP A 24 21.11 29.63 19.05
N GLY A 25 22.20 29.00 19.46
CA GLY A 25 22.55 28.78 20.88
C GLY A 25 21.90 27.49 21.47
N ASN A 26 21.03 26.83 20.75
CA ASN A 26 20.44 25.56 21.16
C ASN A 26 21.42 24.39 20.96
N ILE A 27 21.17 23.26 21.65
CA ILE A 27 21.97 22.05 21.51
C ILE A 27 21.05 20.95 20.96
N SER A 28 21.37 20.41 19.78
CA SER A 28 20.68 19.27 19.19
C SER A 28 21.25 17.95 19.72
N LEU A 29 20.37 17.04 20.15
CA LEU A 29 20.74 15.71 20.61
C LEU A 29 20.69 14.70 19.45
N TYR A 30 21.72 13.83 19.39
CA TYR A 30 21.79 12.77 18.40
C TYR A 30 22.47 11.52 18.97
N LEU A 31 22.20 10.36 18.40
CA LEU A 31 22.86 9.10 18.71
C LEU A 31 24.00 8.83 17.73
N ASP A 32 25.17 8.52 18.25
CA ASP A 32 26.36 8.03 17.52
C ASP A 32 26.41 6.52 17.70
N ILE A 33 26.04 5.78 16.67
CA ILE A 33 25.87 4.34 16.67
C ILE A 33 27.03 3.70 15.93
N TYR A 34 27.78 2.82 16.62
CA TYR A 34 28.85 2.04 16.01
C TYR A 34 28.67 0.57 16.31
N TYR A 35 28.43 -0.22 15.29
CA TYR A 35 28.19 -1.65 15.41
C TYR A 35 28.78 -2.41 14.21
N LYS A 36 29.57 -3.47 14.49
CA LYS A 36 30.18 -4.35 13.48
C LYS A 36 30.87 -3.60 12.32
N GLY A 37 31.63 -2.54 12.63
CA GLY A 37 32.36 -1.77 11.62
C GLY A 37 31.57 -0.68 10.92
N VAL A 38 30.25 -0.59 11.11
CA VAL A 38 29.40 0.44 10.52
C VAL A 38 29.11 1.53 11.53
N ARG A 39 29.32 2.82 11.15
CA ARG A 39 29.02 3.98 11.97
C ARG A 39 27.84 4.74 11.37
N LYS A 40 26.88 5.12 12.22
CA LYS A 40 25.66 5.83 11.82
C LYS A 40 25.29 6.90 12.84
N TYR A 41 24.71 8.01 12.37
CA TYR A 41 24.21 9.07 13.23
C TYR A 41 22.69 9.16 13.11
N GLU A 42 21.98 9.25 14.24
CA GLU A 42 20.55 9.45 14.31
C GLU A 42 20.25 10.73 15.09
N PHE A 43 19.69 11.74 14.40
CA PHE A 43 19.25 12.98 15.02
C PHE A 43 17.87 12.77 15.64
N LEU A 44 17.77 13.01 16.97
CA LEU A 44 16.54 12.75 17.73
C LEU A 44 15.50 13.83 17.57
N LYS A 45 15.85 14.98 16.96
CA LYS A 45 15.02 16.20 16.91
C LYS A 45 14.64 16.71 18.31
N LEU A 46 15.44 16.38 19.31
CA LEU A 46 15.36 16.88 20.66
C LEU A 46 16.41 17.97 20.82
N TYR A 47 16.02 19.09 21.43
CA TYR A 47 16.87 20.26 21.60
C TYR A 47 16.92 20.67 23.05
N LEU A 48 18.12 21.04 23.52
CA LEU A 48 18.30 21.68 24.82
C LEU A 48 18.41 23.18 24.60
N LEU A 49 17.66 23.92 25.38
CA LEU A 49 17.64 25.37 25.34
C LEU A 49 18.75 25.94 26.24
N PRO A 50 19.25 27.18 25.98
CA PRO A 50 20.19 27.85 26.87
C PRO A 50 19.62 28.00 28.29
N GLU A 51 20.35 27.56 29.30
CA GLU A 51 19.89 27.51 30.71
C GLU A 51 19.88 28.90 31.34
N THR A 52 18.88 29.73 30.97
CA THR A 52 18.70 31.08 31.49
C THR A 52 17.78 31.13 32.72
N THR A 53 16.93 30.14 32.91
CA THR A 53 15.97 30.06 34.03
C THR A 53 15.91 28.67 34.62
N PRO A 54 15.50 28.51 35.92
CA PRO A 54 15.31 27.18 36.53
C PRO A 54 14.30 26.30 35.82
N ILE A 55 13.30 26.90 35.18
CA ILE A 55 12.26 26.17 34.40
C ILE A 55 12.88 25.53 33.17
N ILE A 56 13.72 26.27 32.44
CA ILE A 56 14.42 25.76 31.26
C ILE A 56 15.37 24.62 31.64
N LYS A 57 16.04 24.73 32.79
CA LYS A 57 16.89 23.65 33.29
C LYS A 57 16.10 22.37 33.53
N MET A 58 14.93 22.47 34.14
CA MET A 58 14.04 21.32 34.37
C MET A 58 13.54 20.69 33.06
N GLN A 59 13.16 21.51 32.06
CA GLN A 59 12.81 21.04 30.72
C GLN A 59 13.97 20.33 30.02
N ASN A 60 15.17 20.86 30.14
CA ASN A 60 16.37 20.25 29.58
C ASN A 60 16.68 18.88 30.22
N GLU A 61 16.47 18.74 31.54
CA GLU A 61 16.63 17.47 32.25
C GLU A 61 15.60 16.42 31.80
N GLU A 62 14.33 16.80 31.57
CA GLU A 62 13.32 15.94 31.01
C GLU A 62 13.67 15.51 29.58
N THR A 63 14.11 16.45 28.75
CA THR A 63 14.54 16.18 27.39
C THR A 63 15.72 15.21 27.35
N ARG A 64 16.69 15.34 28.28
CA ARG A 64 17.81 14.40 28.43
C ARG A 64 17.32 12.99 28.85
N LYS A 65 16.34 12.90 29.77
CA LYS A 65 15.76 11.60 30.17
C LYS A 65 15.09 10.90 28.99
N ILE A 66 14.33 11.63 28.18
CA ILE A 66 13.72 11.09 26.95
C ILE A 66 14.81 10.59 25.99
N ALA A 67 15.88 11.37 25.78
CA ALA A 67 16.97 10.98 24.90
C ALA A 67 17.71 9.71 25.39
N GLU A 68 17.93 9.56 26.71
CA GLU A 68 18.53 8.35 27.30
C GLU A 68 17.60 7.14 27.22
N GLN A 69 16.29 7.33 27.34
CA GLN A 69 15.31 6.26 27.10
C GLN A 69 15.39 5.75 25.67
N ILE A 70 15.36 6.67 24.67
CA ILE A 70 15.54 6.32 23.26
C ILE A 70 16.85 5.59 23.03
N LYS A 71 17.97 6.05 23.63
CA LYS A 71 19.26 5.37 23.55
C LYS A 71 19.17 3.93 24.06
N SER A 72 18.53 3.73 25.21
CA SER A 72 18.37 2.41 25.82
C SER A 72 17.57 1.45 24.94
N GLU A 73 16.47 1.93 24.34
CA GLU A 73 15.68 1.18 23.36
C GLU A 73 16.53 0.79 22.15
N ARG A 74 17.40 1.68 21.70
CA ARG A 74 18.30 1.43 20.57
C ARG A 74 19.39 0.41 20.88
N VAL A 75 19.94 0.44 22.09
CA VAL A 75 20.89 -0.58 22.55
C VAL A 75 20.25 -1.97 22.57
N LEU A 76 19.03 -2.08 23.10
CA LEU A 76 18.27 -3.33 23.12
C LEU A 76 17.97 -3.84 21.71
N ALA A 77 17.55 -2.97 20.80
CA ALA A 77 17.28 -3.30 19.40
C ALA A 77 18.53 -3.81 18.67
N LEU A 78 19.69 -3.20 18.91
CA LEU A 78 20.95 -3.66 18.32
C LEU A 78 21.42 -5.01 18.89
N GLN A 79 21.23 -5.25 20.18
CA GLN A 79 21.62 -6.52 20.82
C GLN A 79 20.72 -7.67 20.38
N SER A 80 19.40 -7.43 20.24
CA SER A 80 18.44 -8.48 19.90
C SER A 80 18.43 -8.83 18.41
N HIS A 81 18.74 -7.90 17.50
CA HIS A 81 18.43 -8.08 16.08
C HIS A 81 19.45 -7.54 15.07
N GLY A 82 20.50 -6.85 15.49
CA GLY A 82 21.52 -6.26 14.61
C GLY A 82 21.07 -5.05 13.80
N ILE A 83 21.96 -4.52 12.93
CA ILE A 83 21.73 -3.27 12.16
C ILE A 83 20.61 -3.40 11.14
N GLU A 84 20.35 -4.57 10.58
CA GLU A 84 19.30 -4.73 9.57
C GLU A 84 17.91 -4.45 10.14
N LYS A 85 17.63 -4.92 11.34
CA LYS A 85 16.34 -4.64 12.00
C LYS A 85 16.22 -3.19 12.49
N TRP A 86 17.33 -2.53 12.76
CA TRP A 86 17.37 -1.09 13.01
C TRP A 86 16.81 -0.26 11.83
N ASN A 87 17.25 -0.57 10.60
CA ASN A 87 16.73 0.08 9.41
C ASN A 87 15.24 -0.20 9.23
N THR A 88 14.79 -1.39 9.60
CA THR A 88 13.39 -1.80 9.56
C THR A 88 12.53 -1.01 10.57
N ILE A 89 12.99 -0.84 11.82
CA ILE A 89 12.29 -0.04 12.85
C ILE A 89 12.15 1.41 12.39
N LYS A 90 13.22 2.02 11.83
CA LYS A 90 13.15 3.39 11.32
C LYS A 90 12.20 3.53 10.12
N ARG A 91 12.09 2.51 9.26
CA ARG A 91 11.13 2.48 8.16
C ARG A 91 9.70 2.21 8.65
N ALA A 92 9.51 1.46 9.72
CA ALA A 92 8.20 1.21 10.32
C ALA A 92 7.57 2.49 10.89
N SER A 93 8.37 3.41 11.40
CA SER A 93 7.90 4.74 11.88
C SER A 93 7.70 5.78 10.76
N MET A 94 7.82 5.39 9.48
CA MET A 94 7.48 6.31 8.38
C MET A 94 5.97 6.53 8.29
N PRO A 95 5.50 7.67 7.79
CA PRO A 95 4.08 7.90 7.55
C PRO A 95 3.48 6.84 6.60
N LEU A 96 2.26 6.39 6.88
CA LEU A 96 1.54 5.45 6.02
C LEU A 96 1.45 5.93 4.57
N SER A 97 1.20 7.23 4.36
CA SER A 97 1.15 7.85 3.04
C SER A 97 2.44 7.65 2.23
N HIS A 98 3.59 7.73 2.90
CA HIS A 98 4.91 7.51 2.28
C HIS A 98 5.11 6.04 1.90
N TRP A 99 4.75 5.09 2.79
CA TRP A 99 4.78 3.67 2.47
C TRP A 99 3.91 3.32 1.25
N LEU A 100 2.69 3.86 1.18
CA LEU A 100 1.80 3.61 0.05
C LEU A 100 2.34 4.17 -1.27
N MET A 101 3.08 5.28 -1.22
CA MET A 101 3.78 5.84 -2.39
C MET A 101 4.93 4.94 -2.83
N GLU A 102 5.75 4.42 -1.89
CA GLU A 102 6.78 3.42 -2.19
C GLU A 102 6.17 2.16 -2.81
N TYR A 103 5.07 1.65 -2.24
CA TYR A 103 4.37 0.47 -2.75
C TYR A 103 3.81 0.67 -4.16
N GLU A 104 3.26 1.84 -4.48
CA GLU A 104 2.85 2.17 -5.85
C GLU A 104 4.04 2.16 -6.81
N GLY A 105 5.19 2.68 -6.37
CA GLY A 105 6.43 2.74 -7.15
C GLY A 105 7.09 1.38 -7.45
N MET A 106 6.66 0.30 -6.79
CA MET A 106 7.17 -1.06 -7.06
C MET A 106 6.56 -1.61 -8.36
N THR A 107 7.18 -1.29 -9.49
CA THR A 107 6.63 -1.56 -10.84
C THR A 107 7.13 -2.84 -11.48
N LEU A 108 8.24 -3.42 -10.99
CA LEU A 108 8.87 -4.59 -11.60
C LEU A 108 7.90 -5.79 -11.68
N GLY A 109 7.64 -6.29 -12.90
CA GLY A 109 6.74 -7.40 -13.16
C GLY A 109 5.24 -7.11 -12.96
N VAL A 110 4.85 -5.84 -12.78
CA VAL A 110 3.46 -5.45 -12.47
C VAL A 110 2.74 -4.90 -13.69
N LYS A 111 1.53 -5.41 -13.97
CA LYS A 111 0.69 -4.93 -15.08
C LYS A 111 0.22 -3.48 -14.83
N LYS A 112 0.09 -2.69 -15.91
CA LYS A 112 -0.39 -1.29 -15.86
C LYS A 112 -1.75 -1.13 -15.15
N SER A 113 -2.66 -2.10 -15.33
CA SER A 113 -3.96 -2.10 -14.64
C SER A 113 -3.82 -2.20 -13.12
N THR A 114 -2.90 -3.05 -12.63
CA THR A 114 -2.60 -3.20 -11.20
C THR A 114 -1.99 -1.93 -10.62
N LEU A 115 -1.08 -1.27 -11.35
CA LEU A 115 -0.50 0.02 -10.93
C LEU A 115 -1.57 1.10 -10.81
N ASN A 116 -2.51 1.15 -11.78
CA ASN A 116 -3.65 2.06 -11.69
C ASN A 116 -4.54 1.78 -10.47
N GLY A 117 -4.76 0.50 -10.13
CA GLY A 117 -5.47 0.11 -8.91
C GLY A 117 -4.75 0.58 -7.64
N ARG A 118 -3.42 0.39 -7.56
CA ARG A 118 -2.60 0.86 -6.43
C ARG A 118 -2.68 2.38 -6.27
N ARG A 119 -2.58 3.13 -7.38
CA ARG A 119 -2.71 4.60 -7.39
C ARG A 119 -4.06 5.05 -6.87
N LYS A 120 -5.16 4.47 -7.36
CA LYS A 120 -6.52 4.79 -6.91
C LYS A 120 -6.69 4.52 -5.42
N MET A 121 -6.24 3.36 -4.95
CA MET A 121 -6.27 3.00 -3.52
C MET A 121 -5.47 4.01 -2.70
N ARG A 122 -4.22 4.33 -3.06
CA ARG A 122 -3.40 5.32 -2.36
C ARG A 122 -4.10 6.68 -2.29
N THR A 123 -4.63 7.17 -3.41
CA THR A 123 -5.36 8.44 -3.44
C THR A 123 -6.52 8.43 -2.45
N LYS A 124 -7.32 7.36 -2.40
CA LYS A 124 -8.44 7.25 -1.46
C LYS A 124 -8.00 7.19 0.00
N VAL A 125 -6.94 6.44 0.30
CA VAL A 125 -6.38 6.40 1.67
C VAL A 125 -5.81 7.77 2.06
N CYS A 126 -5.10 8.48 1.17
CA CYS A 126 -4.60 9.82 1.46
C CYS A 126 -5.76 10.82 1.73
N SER A 127 -6.84 10.80 0.93
CA SER A 127 -8.03 11.62 1.20
C SER A 127 -8.63 11.31 2.57
N PHE A 128 -8.73 10.04 2.95
CA PHE A 128 -9.17 9.65 4.31
C PHE A 128 -8.25 10.21 5.40
N LEU A 129 -6.92 10.13 5.21
CA LEU A 129 -5.95 10.65 6.17
C LEU A 129 -6.04 12.18 6.31
N GLU A 130 -6.27 12.90 5.21
CA GLU A 130 -6.47 14.35 5.19
C GLU A 130 -7.74 14.74 5.95
N GLU A 131 -8.88 14.14 5.60
CA GLU A 131 -10.18 14.44 6.21
C GLU A 131 -10.23 14.05 7.71
N SER A 132 -9.54 12.98 8.10
CA SER A 132 -9.45 12.54 9.50
C SER A 132 -8.33 13.22 10.31
N ASN A 133 -7.55 14.13 9.67
CA ASN A 133 -6.38 14.79 10.25
C ASN A 133 -5.31 13.81 10.77
N ARG A 134 -5.11 12.69 10.06
CA ARG A 134 -4.18 11.60 10.43
C ARG A 134 -3.02 11.44 9.44
N MET A 135 -2.64 12.49 8.70
CA MET A 135 -1.56 12.42 7.69
C MET A 135 -0.20 11.97 8.24
N ALA A 136 0.03 12.21 9.52
CA ALA A 136 1.29 11.85 10.19
C ALA A 136 1.29 10.42 10.77
N ILE A 137 0.20 9.66 10.65
CA ILE A 137 0.11 8.31 11.22
C ILE A 137 1.25 7.44 10.69
N ALA A 138 1.99 6.82 11.61
CA ALA A 138 3.07 5.91 11.26
C ALA A 138 2.54 4.55 10.80
N LEU A 139 3.32 3.86 9.97
CA LEU A 139 2.92 2.56 9.41
C LEU A 139 2.66 1.50 10.49
N ASP A 140 3.42 1.53 11.58
CA ASP A 140 3.30 0.62 12.74
C ASP A 140 2.11 0.97 13.66
N GLU A 141 1.56 2.18 13.55
CA GLU A 141 0.34 2.61 14.28
C GLU A 141 -0.95 2.18 13.56
N VAL A 142 -0.85 1.67 12.33
CA VAL A 142 -2.01 1.21 11.55
C VAL A 142 -2.56 -0.08 12.14
N GLY A 143 -3.60 0.03 12.97
CA GLY A 143 -4.25 -1.08 13.64
C GLY A 143 -5.62 -1.45 13.05
N ARG A 144 -6.32 -2.36 13.77
CA ARG A 144 -7.68 -2.81 13.43
C ARG A 144 -8.68 -1.67 13.35
N ASP A 145 -8.64 -0.74 14.32
CA ASP A 145 -9.57 0.38 14.40
C ASP A 145 -9.39 1.34 13.22
N PHE A 146 -8.13 1.61 12.83
CA PHE A 146 -7.85 2.35 11.60
C PHE A 146 -8.52 1.72 10.38
N CYS A 147 -8.43 0.40 10.25
CA CYS A 147 -9.03 -0.32 9.11
C CYS A 147 -10.57 -0.22 9.13
N ARG A 148 -11.20 -0.25 10.31
CA ARG A 148 -12.66 -0.06 10.46
C ARG A 148 -13.07 1.35 10.04
N ASP A 149 -12.36 2.37 10.53
CA ASP A 149 -12.61 3.77 10.18
C ASP A 149 -12.47 3.99 8.67
N LEU A 150 -11.42 3.45 8.06
CA LEU A 150 -11.19 3.52 6.62
C LEU A 150 -12.33 2.88 5.82
N ILE A 151 -12.79 1.69 6.22
CA ILE A 151 -13.90 0.99 5.56
C ILE A 151 -15.17 1.83 5.65
N LYS A 152 -15.51 2.33 6.86
CA LYS A 152 -16.68 3.17 7.08
C LYS A 152 -16.64 4.41 6.19
N TRP A 153 -15.52 5.12 6.18
CA TRP A 153 -15.33 6.31 5.36
C TRP A 153 -15.47 6.00 3.85
N LEU A 154 -14.87 4.89 3.38
CA LEU A 154 -14.99 4.47 1.97
C LEU A 154 -16.43 4.18 1.58
N MET A 155 -17.23 3.57 2.48
CA MET A 155 -18.65 3.25 2.24
C MET A 155 -19.53 4.52 2.20
N GLU A 156 -19.14 5.58 2.88
CA GLU A 156 -19.84 6.86 2.94
C GLU A 156 -19.39 7.83 1.83
N THR A 157 -18.23 7.58 1.20
CA THR A 157 -17.64 8.45 0.18
C THR A 157 -18.50 8.47 -1.09
N PRO A 158 -18.83 9.66 -1.64
CA PRO A 158 -19.52 9.80 -2.91
C PRO A 158 -18.71 9.23 -4.09
N ASP A 159 -19.39 8.58 -5.04
CA ASP A 159 -18.76 8.14 -6.28
C ASP A 159 -18.64 9.29 -7.26
N GLN A 160 -17.44 9.82 -7.43
CA GLN A 160 -17.16 10.96 -8.31
C GLN A 160 -17.50 10.72 -9.79
N ARG A 161 -17.69 9.47 -10.22
CA ARG A 161 -18.03 9.13 -11.62
C ARG A 161 -19.43 9.60 -12.02
N TYR A 162 -20.31 9.82 -11.05
CA TYR A 162 -21.71 10.20 -11.24
C TYR A 162 -22.03 11.60 -10.69
N SER A 163 -21.03 12.40 -10.37
CA SER A 163 -21.19 13.73 -9.74
C SER A 163 -21.86 14.79 -10.66
N ASN A 164 -22.01 14.52 -11.94
CA ASN A 164 -22.65 15.45 -12.89
C ASN A 164 -24.18 15.42 -12.87
N THR A 165 -24.81 14.48 -12.14
CA THR A 165 -26.25 14.46 -11.90
C THR A 165 -26.50 14.92 -10.47
N LYS A 166 -26.98 16.15 -10.29
CA LYS A 166 -27.14 16.86 -9.01
C LYS A 166 -28.03 16.17 -7.98
N ASP A 167 -28.77 15.12 -8.31
CA ASP A 167 -29.79 14.54 -7.43
C ASP A 167 -29.51 13.14 -6.87
N ASN A 168 -28.42 12.48 -7.26
CA ASN A 168 -28.05 11.17 -6.69
C ASN A 168 -26.53 11.01 -6.66
N ALA A 169 -25.90 11.54 -5.62
CA ALA A 169 -24.52 11.18 -5.30
C ALA A 169 -24.48 9.70 -4.91
N SER A 170 -24.37 8.81 -5.90
CA SER A 170 -24.19 7.39 -5.68
C SER A 170 -22.93 7.18 -4.84
N ARG A 171 -23.05 6.46 -3.74
CA ARG A 171 -21.90 6.07 -2.91
C ARG A 171 -21.04 5.05 -3.65
N VAL A 172 -19.76 4.98 -3.29
CA VAL A 172 -18.87 3.94 -3.82
C VAL A 172 -19.46 2.56 -3.54
N SER A 173 -19.52 1.71 -4.57
CA SER A 173 -20.11 0.36 -4.44
C SER A 173 -19.32 -0.50 -3.45
N VAL A 174 -20.01 -1.40 -2.74
CA VAL A 174 -19.39 -2.35 -1.80
C VAL A 174 -18.26 -3.15 -2.47
N ASN A 175 -18.45 -3.55 -3.73
CA ASN A 175 -17.43 -4.27 -4.49
C ASN A 175 -16.18 -3.42 -4.71
N THR A 176 -16.33 -2.12 -4.98
CA THR A 176 -15.20 -1.20 -5.12
C THR A 176 -14.48 -0.99 -3.79
N VAL A 177 -15.20 -0.90 -2.67
CA VAL A 177 -14.60 -0.82 -1.33
C VAL A 177 -13.83 -2.09 -1.01
N HIS A 178 -14.40 -3.26 -1.33
CA HIS A 178 -13.71 -4.55 -1.21
C HIS A 178 -12.40 -4.57 -2.00
N ASP A 179 -12.41 -4.11 -3.24
CA ASP A 179 -11.21 -4.05 -4.09
C ASP A 179 -10.14 -3.12 -3.52
N TYR A 180 -10.53 -1.92 -3.02
CA TYR A 180 -9.58 -1.01 -2.37
C TYR A 180 -8.97 -1.65 -1.11
N LEU A 181 -9.78 -2.31 -0.29
CA LEU A 181 -9.31 -3.00 0.90
C LEU A 181 -8.37 -4.16 0.57
N ALA A 182 -8.64 -4.91 -0.50
CA ALA A 182 -7.79 -6.00 -0.99
C ALA A 182 -6.41 -5.48 -1.44
N ILE A 183 -6.37 -4.35 -2.17
CA ILE A 183 -5.12 -3.71 -2.59
C ILE A 183 -4.37 -3.15 -1.37
N PHE A 184 -5.06 -2.51 -0.42
CA PHE A 184 -4.49 -2.03 0.83
C PHE A 184 -3.90 -3.19 1.65
N SER A 185 -4.64 -4.29 1.79
CA SER A 185 -4.15 -5.52 2.43
C SER A 185 -2.90 -6.08 1.74
N SER A 186 -2.83 -6.00 0.42
CA SER A 186 -1.63 -6.40 -0.32
C SER A 186 -0.42 -5.51 0.00
N ALA A 187 -0.62 -4.20 0.16
CA ALA A 187 0.42 -3.27 0.60
C ALA A 187 0.90 -3.59 2.03
N MET A 188 -0.04 -3.91 2.94
CA MET A 188 0.30 -4.31 4.32
C MET A 188 1.01 -5.68 4.36
N ASN A 189 0.59 -6.66 3.53
CA ASN A 189 1.33 -7.93 3.40
C ASN A 189 2.77 -7.71 2.93
N LYS A 190 2.99 -6.77 2.01
CA LYS A 190 4.33 -6.41 1.56
C LYS A 190 5.15 -5.80 2.70
N ALA A 191 4.55 -4.93 3.54
CA ALA A 191 5.18 -4.37 4.72
C ALA A 191 5.57 -5.46 5.75
N VAL A 192 4.70 -6.44 5.97
CA VAL A 192 5.01 -7.60 6.81
C VAL A 192 6.18 -8.41 6.25
N LYS A 193 6.17 -8.68 4.93
CA LYS A 193 7.25 -9.42 4.26
C LYS A 193 8.60 -8.70 4.34
N GLU A 194 8.61 -7.37 4.35
CA GLU A 194 9.80 -6.56 4.57
C GLU A 194 10.15 -6.38 6.06
N GLY A 195 9.36 -6.97 6.97
CA GLY A 195 9.56 -6.90 8.41
C GLY A 195 9.28 -5.51 9.01
N LEU A 196 8.57 -4.63 8.30
CA LEU A 196 8.23 -3.27 8.75
C LEU A 196 7.16 -3.29 9.85
N ILE A 197 6.19 -4.19 9.74
CA ILE A 197 5.12 -4.41 10.71
C ILE A 197 5.03 -5.90 11.04
N PRO A 198 4.59 -6.26 12.25
CA PRO A 198 4.56 -7.67 12.69
C PRO A 198 3.45 -8.48 12.02
N ALA A 199 2.32 -7.85 11.71
CA ALA A 199 1.15 -8.49 11.13
C ALA A 199 0.36 -7.52 10.25
N ASN A 200 -0.43 -8.06 9.33
CA ASN A 200 -1.31 -7.26 8.48
C ASN A 200 -2.57 -6.86 9.26
N PRO A 201 -2.82 -5.55 9.50
CA PRO A 201 -3.96 -5.08 10.29
C PRO A 201 -5.32 -5.40 9.64
N VAL A 202 -5.38 -5.50 8.31
CA VAL A 202 -6.63 -5.90 7.61
C VAL A 202 -7.02 -7.33 7.92
N LYS A 203 -6.06 -8.21 8.17
CA LYS A 203 -6.33 -9.62 8.52
C LYS A 203 -6.88 -9.78 9.94
N SER A 204 -6.67 -8.79 10.83
CA SER A 204 -7.24 -8.79 12.17
C SER A 204 -8.72 -8.42 12.22
N LEU A 205 -9.29 -7.97 11.09
CA LEU A 205 -10.72 -7.72 10.97
C LEU A 205 -11.50 -9.03 10.91
N ASP A 206 -12.63 -9.10 11.59
CA ASP A 206 -13.56 -10.20 11.48
C ASP A 206 -14.23 -10.25 10.10
N ALA A 207 -14.74 -11.41 9.70
CA ALA A 207 -15.40 -11.58 8.41
C ALA A 207 -16.59 -10.61 8.22
N LYS A 208 -17.32 -10.32 9.30
CA LYS A 208 -18.47 -9.38 9.29
C LYS A 208 -18.07 -7.91 9.13
N GLU A 209 -16.83 -7.56 9.49
CA GLU A 209 -16.31 -6.19 9.37
C GLU A 209 -15.76 -5.88 7.99
N ARG A 210 -15.48 -6.93 7.21
CA ARG A 210 -14.98 -6.77 5.84
C ARG A 210 -16.15 -6.57 4.88
N PRO A 211 -16.02 -5.65 3.91
CA PRO A 211 -17.01 -5.50 2.85
C PRO A 211 -17.18 -6.84 2.11
N GLN A 212 -18.39 -7.39 2.14
CA GLN A 212 -18.69 -8.61 1.40
C GLN A 212 -19.12 -8.24 -0.02
N PRO A 213 -18.44 -8.74 -1.07
CA PRO A 213 -18.81 -8.45 -2.43
C PRO A 213 -20.21 -8.99 -2.71
N LYS A 214 -21.03 -8.16 -3.35
CA LYS A 214 -22.36 -8.58 -3.82
C LYS A 214 -22.21 -9.18 -5.21
N GLU A 215 -22.75 -10.36 -5.40
CA GLU A 215 -22.90 -10.90 -6.75
C GLU A 215 -23.93 -10.06 -7.49
N GLY A 216 -23.52 -9.48 -8.63
CA GLY A 216 -24.44 -8.82 -9.54
C GLY A 216 -25.21 -9.86 -10.34
N SER A 217 -26.52 -9.61 -10.56
CA SER A 217 -27.27 -10.35 -11.57
C SER A 217 -26.61 -10.13 -12.94
N LYS A 218 -26.19 -11.19 -13.57
CA LYS A 218 -25.70 -11.11 -14.97
C LYS A 218 -26.91 -11.24 -15.88
N GLU A 219 -27.30 -10.12 -16.45
CA GLU A 219 -28.29 -10.11 -17.51
C GLU A 219 -27.64 -10.53 -18.83
N TYR A 220 -28.35 -11.26 -19.63
CA TYR A 220 -27.93 -11.70 -20.97
C TYR A 220 -29.01 -11.33 -21.97
N LEU A 221 -28.60 -11.09 -23.20
CA LEU A 221 -29.52 -10.81 -24.31
C LEU A 221 -30.07 -12.15 -24.85
N THR A 222 -31.38 -12.20 -25.03
CA THR A 222 -32.01 -13.28 -25.75
C THR A 222 -31.69 -13.22 -27.26
N ILE A 223 -31.93 -14.30 -27.98
CA ILE A 223 -31.69 -14.33 -29.44
C ILE A 223 -32.60 -13.34 -30.15
N GLU A 224 -33.83 -13.15 -29.68
CA GLU A 224 -34.79 -12.17 -30.22
C GLU A 224 -34.28 -10.73 -30.02
N GLU A 225 -33.72 -10.43 -28.88
CA GLU A 225 -33.13 -9.12 -28.60
C GLU A 225 -31.87 -8.87 -29.45
N ILE A 226 -31.04 -9.89 -29.64
CA ILE A 226 -29.87 -9.82 -30.53
C ILE A 226 -30.31 -9.54 -31.98
N ARG A 227 -31.40 -10.19 -32.47
CA ARG A 227 -31.98 -9.91 -33.80
C ARG A 227 -32.46 -8.49 -33.91
N LYS A 228 -33.25 -8.01 -32.95
CA LYS A 228 -33.72 -6.59 -32.92
C LYS A 228 -32.53 -5.62 -32.95
N LEU A 229 -31.49 -5.92 -32.21
CA LEU A 229 -30.29 -5.10 -32.20
C LEU A 229 -29.55 -5.12 -33.55
N ALA A 230 -29.56 -6.25 -34.25
CA ALA A 230 -29.00 -6.37 -35.60
C ALA A 230 -29.76 -5.47 -36.60
N ASP A 231 -31.07 -5.31 -36.47
CA ASP A 231 -31.91 -4.47 -37.34
C ASP A 231 -31.90 -2.98 -36.92
N THR A 232 -31.51 -2.68 -35.66
CA THR A 232 -31.53 -1.30 -35.16
C THR A 232 -30.41 -0.46 -35.79
N PRO A 233 -30.68 0.72 -36.35
CA PRO A 233 -29.62 1.62 -36.84
C PRO A 233 -28.65 2.01 -35.77
N CYS A 234 -27.34 2.05 -36.11
CA CYS A 234 -26.27 2.43 -35.20
C CYS A 234 -25.35 3.44 -35.88
N GLY A 235 -25.01 4.53 -35.17
CA GLY A 235 -24.10 5.57 -35.66
C GLY A 235 -22.67 5.09 -35.95
N SER A 236 -22.28 3.90 -35.43
CA SER A 236 -20.97 3.26 -35.69
C SER A 236 -21.15 1.81 -36.11
N PRO A 237 -21.15 1.48 -37.41
CA PRO A 237 -21.29 0.12 -37.89
C PRO A 237 -20.21 -0.83 -37.32
N VAL A 238 -18.96 -0.35 -37.17
CA VAL A 238 -17.85 -1.11 -36.62
C VAL A 238 -18.11 -1.56 -35.18
N VAL A 239 -18.63 -0.66 -34.34
CA VAL A 239 -18.97 -0.98 -32.94
C VAL A 239 -20.09 -2.00 -32.89
N LYS A 240 -21.15 -1.85 -33.71
CA LYS A 240 -22.24 -2.79 -33.82
C LYS A 240 -21.74 -4.19 -34.23
N THR A 241 -20.92 -4.27 -35.29
CA THR A 241 -20.34 -5.54 -35.75
C THR A 241 -19.49 -6.20 -34.67
N ALA A 242 -18.64 -5.43 -33.98
CA ALA A 242 -17.81 -5.94 -32.89
C ALA A 242 -18.66 -6.45 -31.71
N PHE A 243 -19.75 -5.76 -31.39
CA PHE A 243 -20.67 -6.17 -30.33
C PHE A 243 -21.41 -7.48 -30.72
N MET A 244 -21.96 -7.54 -31.92
CA MET A 244 -22.60 -8.75 -32.43
C MET A 244 -21.65 -9.95 -32.43
N PHE A 245 -20.43 -9.71 -32.90
CA PHE A 245 -19.37 -10.71 -32.88
C PHE A 245 -19.06 -11.21 -31.46
N ALA A 246 -19.01 -10.28 -30.46
CA ALA A 246 -18.83 -10.64 -29.06
C ALA A 246 -19.99 -11.51 -28.53
N CYS A 247 -21.23 -11.20 -28.91
CA CYS A 247 -22.41 -11.99 -28.50
C CYS A 247 -22.32 -13.45 -28.96
N PHE A 248 -21.87 -13.69 -30.19
CA PHE A 248 -21.78 -15.04 -30.76
C PHE A 248 -20.50 -15.80 -30.37
N THR A 249 -19.42 -15.12 -30.10
CA THR A 249 -18.14 -15.76 -29.80
C THR A 249 -17.81 -15.83 -28.31
N GLY A 250 -18.48 -15.05 -27.47
CA GLY A 250 -18.14 -14.91 -26.05
C GLY A 250 -16.79 -14.25 -25.78
N LEU A 251 -16.12 -13.70 -26.80
CA LEU A 251 -14.83 -13.06 -26.65
C LEU A 251 -14.93 -11.72 -25.93
N ARG A 252 -13.94 -11.44 -25.09
CA ARG A 252 -13.83 -10.13 -24.41
C ARG A 252 -13.43 -9.06 -25.42
N ILE A 253 -13.88 -7.82 -25.20
CA ILE A 253 -13.53 -6.68 -26.07
C ILE A 253 -12.00 -6.50 -26.22
N SER A 254 -11.22 -6.83 -25.20
CA SER A 254 -9.75 -6.80 -25.26
C SER A 254 -9.19 -7.79 -26.27
N ASP A 255 -9.84 -8.93 -26.44
CA ASP A 255 -9.41 -10.01 -27.32
C ASP A 255 -9.87 -9.72 -28.75
N ILE A 256 -11.11 -9.23 -28.90
CA ILE A 256 -11.65 -8.76 -30.21
C ILE A 256 -10.75 -7.65 -30.81
N ARG A 257 -10.30 -6.69 -29.98
CA ARG A 257 -9.40 -5.61 -30.43
C ARG A 257 -8.02 -6.08 -30.91
N LYS A 258 -7.60 -7.29 -30.52
CA LYS A 258 -6.35 -7.89 -30.92
C LYS A 258 -6.47 -8.87 -32.08
N LEU A 259 -7.69 -9.20 -32.50
CA LEU A 259 -7.90 -10.11 -33.59
C LEU A 259 -7.35 -9.54 -34.90
N THR A 260 -6.63 -10.40 -35.61
CA THR A 260 -6.09 -10.16 -36.95
C THR A 260 -6.37 -11.39 -37.81
N ASP A 261 -6.16 -11.30 -39.10
CA ASP A 261 -6.31 -12.45 -40.01
C ASP A 261 -5.45 -13.67 -39.61
N LYS A 262 -4.32 -13.40 -38.94
CA LYS A 262 -3.42 -14.46 -38.42
C LYS A 262 -4.07 -15.29 -37.31
N ASN A 263 -5.12 -14.78 -36.67
CA ASN A 263 -5.85 -15.46 -35.61
C ASN A 263 -7.02 -16.30 -36.16
N THR A 264 -7.18 -16.42 -37.47
CA THR A 264 -8.22 -17.21 -38.07
C THR A 264 -7.63 -18.37 -38.86
N LEU A 265 -8.14 -19.56 -38.62
CA LEU A 265 -7.81 -20.78 -39.39
C LEU A 265 -9.04 -21.23 -40.14
N LEU A 266 -8.85 -21.55 -41.42
CA LEU A 266 -9.91 -22.15 -42.23
C LEU A 266 -9.92 -23.66 -41.98
N SER A 267 -11.10 -24.22 -41.79
CA SER A 267 -11.29 -25.67 -41.72
C SER A 267 -10.79 -26.37 -43.01
N PRO A 268 -10.33 -27.61 -42.97
CA PRO A 268 -9.94 -28.36 -44.17
C PRO A 268 -11.00 -28.46 -45.24
N ASP A 269 -12.29 -28.39 -44.85
CA ASP A 269 -13.42 -28.37 -45.80
C ASP A 269 -13.72 -26.99 -46.40
N GLY A 270 -12.94 -25.97 -46.05
CA GLY A 270 -13.08 -24.60 -46.53
C GLY A 270 -14.34 -23.83 -46.07
N LYS A 271 -15.19 -24.46 -45.26
CA LYS A 271 -16.52 -23.87 -44.89
C LYS A 271 -16.55 -23.19 -43.57
N THR A 272 -15.67 -23.56 -42.62
CA THR A 272 -15.67 -23.05 -41.25
C THR A 272 -14.40 -22.31 -40.94
N ARG A 273 -14.51 -21.14 -40.31
CA ARG A 273 -13.34 -20.41 -39.76
C ARG A 273 -13.27 -20.57 -38.26
N PHE A 274 -12.16 -21.05 -37.77
CA PHE A 274 -11.85 -21.11 -36.36
C PHE A 274 -11.09 -19.85 -35.94
N ILE A 275 -11.43 -19.30 -34.76
CA ILE A 275 -10.73 -18.17 -34.16
C ILE A 275 -9.77 -18.74 -33.14
N TYR A 276 -8.50 -18.38 -33.30
CA TYR A 276 -7.42 -18.75 -32.40
C TYR A 276 -6.99 -17.52 -31.57
N THR A 277 -7.17 -17.59 -30.25
CA THR A 277 -6.70 -16.55 -29.34
C THR A 277 -5.55 -17.10 -28.52
N GLU A 278 -4.47 -16.30 -28.35
CA GLU A 278 -3.29 -16.69 -27.55
C GLU A 278 -3.61 -16.92 -26.06
N THR A 279 -4.77 -16.48 -25.61
CA THR A 279 -5.30 -16.77 -24.27
C THR A 279 -6.17 -18.01 -24.32
N LEU A 280 -5.56 -19.18 -24.40
CA LEU A 280 -6.26 -20.42 -24.10
C LEU A 280 -6.79 -20.36 -22.63
N PRO A 281 -8.04 -20.79 -22.40
CA PRO A 281 -8.48 -21.02 -21.03
C PRO A 281 -7.55 -22.05 -20.38
N PRO A 282 -7.37 -22.01 -19.05
CA PRO A 282 -6.62 -23.04 -18.37
C PRO A 282 -7.20 -24.40 -18.75
N SER A 283 -6.31 -25.26 -19.24
CA SER A 283 -6.60 -26.66 -19.56
C SER A 283 -7.36 -27.32 -18.42
N GLY A 284 -8.63 -27.66 -18.66
CA GLY A 284 -9.47 -28.31 -17.67
C GLY A 284 -10.94 -28.29 -18.01
N ILE A 285 -11.31 -28.68 -19.25
CA ILE A 285 -12.62 -29.26 -19.53
C ILE A 285 -12.34 -30.36 -20.54
N THR A 286 -12.14 -31.58 -20.04
CA THR A 286 -12.42 -32.82 -20.76
C THR A 286 -13.83 -33.17 -20.54
#